data_04c508a6944bc5e9b59bf466a2cfe052
#
_entry.id   04c508a6944bc5e9b59bf466a2cfe052
#
_cell.length_a   1.000
_cell.length_b   1.000
_cell.length_c   1.000
_cell.angle_alpha   90.00
_cell.angle_beta   90.00
_cell.angle_gamma   90.00
#
_symmetry.space_group_name_H-M   'P 1'
#
loop_
_entity.id
_entity.type
_entity.pdbx_description
1 polymer ?
#
loop_
_entity_poly.entity_id
_entity_poly.type
_entity_poly.pdbx_seq_one_letter_code
_entity_poly.pdbx_strand_id
1 'polypeptide(L)'
;MAVAPQVRIVLDSDVVIHFIKGECLNRLPAIFSKYKFVILDIVYNRELSKDLASKRQIDNQINYLKNIEIIPWKPSLEMTKEFAILKQTKGIGESACLAYCKFHNDVLASSNLKRYESNTVKRKILPI
;
A
#
# COMPACT_ATOMS: atom_id res chain seq x y z
N MET A 1 -0.83 15.92 25.82
CA MET A 1 0.23 16.26 24.86
C MET A 1 -0.15 15.73 23.49
N ALA A 2 -0.10 16.59 22.50
CA ALA A 2 -0.45 16.20 21.16
C ALA A 2 0.68 15.36 20.56
N VAL A 3 0.31 14.20 20.01
CA VAL A 3 1.24 13.35 19.27
C VAL A 3 1.13 13.70 17.80
N ALA A 4 2.26 13.91 17.14
CA ALA A 4 2.26 14.17 15.71
C ALA A 4 1.57 13.03 14.97
N PRO A 5 0.76 13.33 13.93
CA PRO A 5 0.14 12.27 13.13
C PRO A 5 1.20 11.35 12.58
N GLN A 6 0.96 10.06 12.72
CA GLN A 6 1.87 9.05 12.18
C GLN A 6 1.72 9.00 10.66
N VAL A 7 2.84 9.08 9.95
CA VAL A 7 2.82 8.96 8.50
C VAL A 7 2.46 7.53 8.12
N ARG A 8 1.53 7.39 7.20
CA ARG A 8 1.11 6.07 6.73
C ARG A 8 1.89 5.68 5.48
N ILE A 9 2.29 4.41 5.43
CA ILE A 9 2.88 3.82 4.24
C ILE A 9 1.84 2.88 3.66
N VAL A 10 1.40 3.18 2.43
CA VAL A 10 0.46 2.34 1.70
C VAL A 10 1.27 1.27 0.97
N LEU A 11 0.97 0.02 1.25
CA LEU A 11 1.68 -1.12 0.67
C LEU A 11 0.98 -1.57 -0.61
N ASP A 12 1.70 -1.57 -1.72
CA ASP A 12 1.25 -2.19 -2.95
C ASP A 12 1.39 -3.72 -2.81
N SER A 13 0.58 -4.47 -3.55
CA SER A 13 0.58 -5.93 -3.48
C SER A 13 1.95 -6.54 -3.80
N ASP A 14 2.67 -5.99 -4.76
CA ASP A 14 3.98 -6.50 -5.16
C ASP A 14 4.98 -6.43 -4.00
N VAL A 15 4.95 -5.35 -3.23
CA VAL A 15 5.81 -5.20 -2.05
C VAL A 15 5.46 -6.23 -1.00
N VAL A 16 4.17 -6.39 -0.71
CA VAL A 16 3.69 -7.36 0.28
C VAL A 16 4.12 -8.78 -0.10
N ILE A 17 3.89 -9.16 -1.35
CA ILE A 17 4.26 -10.49 -1.84
C ILE A 17 5.77 -10.70 -1.76
N HIS A 18 6.53 -9.68 -2.11
CA HIS A 18 7.99 -9.73 -2.05
C HIS A 18 8.48 -10.00 -0.62
N PHE A 19 7.93 -9.29 0.36
CA PHE A 19 8.28 -9.50 1.77
C PHE A 19 7.84 -10.87 2.28
N ILE A 20 6.69 -11.37 1.82
CA ILE A 20 6.22 -12.71 2.18
C ILE A 20 7.19 -13.76 1.65
N LYS A 21 7.58 -13.67 0.37
CA LYS A 21 8.52 -14.62 -0.24
C LYS A 21 9.89 -14.58 0.44
N GLY A 22 10.31 -13.43 0.90
CA GLY A 22 11.57 -13.29 1.63
C GLY A 22 11.47 -13.62 3.12
N GLU A 23 10.29 -14.03 3.58
CA GLU A 23 10.02 -14.33 4.99
C GLU A 23 10.36 -13.19 5.93
N CYS A 24 10.18 -11.95 5.48
CA CYS A 24 10.51 -10.77 6.28
C CYS A 24 9.36 -9.78 6.48
N LEU A 25 8.12 -10.22 6.24
CA LEU A 25 6.95 -9.37 6.46
C LEU A 25 6.87 -8.89 7.92
N ASN A 26 7.23 -9.73 8.87
CA ASN A 26 7.21 -9.40 10.29
C ASN A 26 8.21 -8.30 10.65
N ARG A 27 9.18 -8.03 9.80
CA ARG A 27 10.24 -7.06 10.07
C ARG A 27 9.88 -5.64 9.65
N LEU A 28 8.80 -5.46 8.89
CA LEU A 28 8.39 -4.13 8.44
C LEU A 28 8.25 -3.12 9.58
N PRO A 29 7.52 -3.44 10.67
CA PRO A 29 7.38 -2.48 11.76
C PRO A 29 8.70 -2.12 12.44
N ALA A 30 9.64 -3.06 12.52
CA ALA A 30 10.95 -2.80 13.12
C ALA A 30 11.81 -1.91 12.24
N ILE A 31 11.73 -2.10 10.91
CA ILE A 31 12.50 -1.32 9.95
C ILE A 31 11.96 0.12 9.86
N PHE A 32 10.64 0.27 9.87
CA PHE A 32 9.98 1.56 9.71
C PHE A 32 9.09 1.87 10.92
N SER A 33 9.67 1.87 12.11
CA SER A 33 8.91 1.98 13.37
C SER A 33 8.12 3.28 13.54
N LYS A 34 8.49 4.33 12.79
CA LYS A 34 7.81 5.62 12.86
C LYS A 34 6.60 5.72 11.94
N TYR A 35 6.32 4.67 11.17
CA TYR A 35 5.28 4.67 10.16
C TYR A 35 4.19 3.67 10.51
N LYS A 36 2.99 3.95 10.02
CA LYS A 36 1.88 3.02 10.10
C LYS A 36 1.68 2.38 8.73
N PHE A 37 1.64 1.05 8.70
CA PHE A 37 1.47 0.32 7.44
C PHE A 37 -0.01 0.07 7.18
N VAL A 38 -0.45 0.37 5.96
CA VAL A 38 -1.84 0.18 5.55
C VAL A 38 -1.90 -0.48 4.18
N ILE A 39 -2.98 -1.21 3.95
CA ILE A 39 -3.28 -1.84 2.67
C ILE A 39 -4.71 -1.41 2.31
N LEU A 40 -4.91 -0.98 1.07
CA LEU A 40 -6.26 -0.68 0.59
C LEU A 40 -7.04 -1.99 0.46
N ASP A 41 -8.31 -1.97 0.85
CA ASP A 41 -9.18 -3.15 0.77
C ASP A 41 -9.29 -3.70 -0.65
N ILE A 42 -9.27 -2.83 -1.65
CA ILE A 42 -9.29 -3.27 -3.05
C ILE A 42 -8.05 -4.10 -3.40
N VAL A 43 -6.89 -3.75 -2.87
CA VAL A 43 -5.66 -4.52 -3.06
C VAL A 43 -5.75 -5.86 -2.35
N TYR A 44 -6.20 -5.86 -1.11
CA TYR A 44 -6.38 -7.09 -0.34
C TYR A 44 -7.35 -8.05 -1.05
N ASN A 45 -8.52 -7.56 -1.42
CA ASN A 45 -9.57 -8.39 -1.99
C ASN A 45 -9.26 -8.89 -3.41
N ARG A 46 -8.61 -8.08 -4.23
CA ARG A 46 -8.36 -8.43 -5.63
C ARG A 46 -7.07 -9.20 -5.84
N GLU A 47 -6.08 -9.00 -5.00
CA GLU A 47 -4.74 -9.53 -5.24
C GLU A 47 -4.23 -10.42 -4.12
N LEU A 48 -4.23 -9.93 -2.89
CA LEU A 48 -3.62 -10.64 -1.77
C LEU A 48 -4.43 -11.83 -1.26
N SER A 49 -5.75 -11.78 -1.37
CA SER A 49 -6.61 -12.85 -0.90
C SER A 49 -6.69 -14.06 -1.84
N LYS A 50 -6.14 -13.94 -3.04
CA LYS A 50 -6.20 -15.02 -4.05
C LYS A 50 -5.28 -16.18 -3.76
N ASP A 51 -4.16 -15.92 -3.09
CA ASP A 51 -3.23 -16.96 -2.69
C ASP A 51 -3.40 -17.24 -1.20
N LEU A 52 -3.79 -18.46 -0.85
CA LEU A 52 -4.12 -18.81 0.53
C LEU A 52 -2.95 -18.63 1.48
N ALA A 53 -1.74 -18.98 1.08
CA ALA A 53 -0.56 -18.83 1.92
C ALA A 53 -0.26 -17.35 2.21
N SER A 54 -0.34 -16.50 1.18
CA SER A 54 -0.16 -15.06 1.32
C SER A 54 -1.26 -14.46 2.20
N LYS A 55 -2.50 -14.88 1.96
CA LYS A 55 -3.64 -14.41 2.75
C LYS A 55 -3.45 -14.69 4.24
N ARG A 56 -3.00 -15.90 4.58
CA ARG A 56 -2.76 -16.27 5.99
C ARG A 56 -1.74 -15.37 6.66
N GLN A 57 -0.64 -15.08 5.98
CA GLN A 57 0.41 -14.22 6.53
C GLN A 57 -0.06 -12.79 6.71
N ILE A 58 -0.79 -12.26 5.73
CA ILE A 58 -1.36 -10.92 5.81
C ILE A 58 -2.40 -10.84 6.92
N ASP A 59 -3.31 -11.83 7.00
CA ASP A 59 -4.34 -11.85 8.03
C ASP A 59 -3.73 -11.90 9.44
N ASN A 60 -2.61 -12.60 9.60
CA ASN A 60 -1.89 -12.63 10.85
C ASN A 60 -1.38 -11.24 11.25
N GLN A 61 -0.82 -10.50 10.29
CA GLN A 61 -0.35 -9.14 10.52
C GLN A 61 -1.49 -8.17 10.84
N ILE A 62 -2.65 -8.37 10.24
CA ILE A 62 -3.79 -7.50 10.43
C ILE A 62 -4.52 -7.80 11.72
N ASN A 63 -4.86 -9.07 11.96
CA ASN A 63 -5.78 -9.47 13.01
C ASN A 63 -5.11 -9.77 14.35
N TYR A 64 -3.92 -10.34 14.33
CA TYR A 64 -3.24 -10.78 15.56
C TYR A 64 -2.13 -9.84 15.97
N LEU A 65 -1.20 -9.54 15.07
CA LEU A 65 -0.07 -8.68 15.37
C LEU A 65 -0.42 -7.19 15.25
N LYS A 66 -1.46 -6.88 14.48
CA LYS A 66 -1.96 -5.52 14.28
C LYS A 66 -0.88 -4.55 13.77
N ASN A 67 0.03 -5.06 12.97
CA ASN A 67 1.09 -4.27 12.35
C ASN A 67 0.64 -3.61 11.06
N ILE A 68 -0.40 -4.13 10.43
CA ILE A 68 -0.94 -3.65 9.16
C ILE A 68 -2.43 -3.45 9.31
N GLU A 69 -2.94 -2.35 8.80
CA GLU A 69 -4.36 -2.03 8.82
C GLU A 69 -4.92 -2.03 7.41
N ILE A 70 -6.11 -2.59 7.21
CA ILE A 70 -6.83 -2.47 5.96
C ILE A 70 -7.67 -1.21 6.02
N ILE A 71 -7.55 -0.37 5.00
CA ILE A 71 -8.34 0.85 4.88
C ILE A 71 -9.24 0.77 3.65
N PRO A 72 -10.45 1.36 3.72
CA PRO A 72 -11.38 1.27 2.61
C PRO A 72 -10.98 2.15 1.44
N TRP A 73 -11.16 1.63 0.23
CA TRP A 73 -11.05 2.41 -0.99
C TRP A 73 -12.40 3.07 -1.26
N LYS A 74 -12.54 4.31 -0.81
CA LYS A 74 -13.74 5.11 -1.00
C LYS A 74 -13.34 6.43 -1.65
N PRO A 75 -13.12 6.44 -2.97
CA PRO A 75 -12.58 7.62 -3.63
C PRO A 75 -13.60 8.76 -3.73
N SER A 76 -13.10 9.98 -3.58
CA SER A 76 -13.83 11.18 -3.95
C SER A 76 -13.98 11.25 -5.47
N LEU A 77 -14.70 12.25 -5.96
CA LEU A 77 -14.84 12.43 -7.41
C LEU A 77 -13.47 12.65 -8.07
N GLU A 78 -12.64 13.50 -7.48
CA GLU A 78 -11.30 13.76 -8.01
C GLU A 78 -10.42 12.51 -7.99
N MET A 79 -10.45 11.74 -6.91
CA MET A 79 -9.73 10.49 -6.82
C MET A 79 -10.19 9.48 -7.85
N THR A 80 -11.50 9.43 -8.10
CA THR A 80 -12.07 8.55 -9.12
C THR A 80 -11.57 8.91 -10.51
N LYS A 81 -11.48 10.20 -10.81
CA LYS A 81 -10.94 10.66 -12.10
C LYS A 81 -9.47 10.29 -12.26
N GLU A 82 -8.66 10.51 -11.24
CA GLU A 82 -7.25 10.14 -11.26
C GLU A 82 -7.08 8.63 -11.41
N PHE A 83 -7.86 7.86 -10.67
CA PHE A 83 -7.87 6.42 -10.77
C PHE A 83 -8.20 5.94 -12.18
N ALA A 84 -9.20 6.53 -12.82
CA ALA A 84 -9.59 6.18 -14.18
C ALA A 84 -8.47 6.44 -15.19
N ILE A 85 -7.75 7.54 -15.03
CA ILE A 85 -6.59 7.86 -15.88
C ILE A 85 -5.49 6.83 -15.66
N LEU A 86 -5.15 6.53 -14.42
CA LEU A 86 -4.09 5.59 -14.09
C LEU A 86 -4.39 4.18 -14.59
N LYS A 87 -5.66 3.75 -14.55
CA LYS A 87 -6.06 2.43 -15.01
C LYS A 87 -5.80 2.19 -16.50
N GLN A 88 -5.62 3.23 -17.28
CA GLN A 88 -5.34 3.08 -18.71
C GLN A 88 -4.00 2.41 -18.97
N THR A 89 -3.04 2.55 -18.04
CA THR A 89 -1.69 2.02 -18.22
C THR A 89 -1.22 1.15 -17.08
N LYS A 90 -1.95 1.09 -15.97
CA LYS A 90 -1.55 0.37 -14.77
C LYS A 90 -2.66 -0.54 -14.28
N GLY A 91 -2.32 -1.50 -13.42
CA GLY A 91 -3.29 -2.39 -12.80
C GLY A 91 -4.24 -1.66 -11.85
N ILE A 92 -5.33 -2.31 -11.49
CA ILE A 92 -6.37 -1.71 -10.64
C ILE A 92 -5.81 -1.39 -9.24
N GLY A 93 -5.13 -2.34 -8.60
CA GLY A 93 -4.58 -2.13 -7.26
C GLY A 93 -3.53 -1.03 -7.24
N GLU A 94 -2.62 -1.06 -8.20
CA GLU A 94 -1.57 -0.05 -8.36
C GLU A 94 -2.15 1.33 -8.57
N SER A 95 -3.18 1.44 -9.44
CA SER A 95 -3.85 2.71 -9.72
C SER A 95 -4.55 3.26 -8.49
N ALA A 96 -5.20 2.40 -7.71
CA ALA A 96 -5.86 2.81 -6.47
C ALA A 96 -4.83 3.32 -5.44
N CYS A 97 -3.70 2.63 -5.29
CA CYS A 97 -2.65 3.06 -4.37
C CYS A 97 -2.07 4.41 -4.75
N LEU A 98 -1.80 4.62 -6.03
CA LEU A 98 -1.26 5.89 -6.51
C LEU A 98 -2.25 7.04 -6.30
N ALA A 99 -3.51 6.83 -6.65
CA ALA A 99 -4.53 7.85 -6.46
C ALA A 99 -4.73 8.17 -4.97
N TYR A 100 -4.80 7.13 -4.15
CA TYR A 100 -4.95 7.31 -2.71
C TYR A 100 -3.81 8.13 -2.12
N CYS A 101 -2.57 7.77 -2.42
CA CYS A 101 -1.40 8.46 -1.87
C CYS A 101 -1.31 9.91 -2.34
N LYS A 102 -1.70 10.18 -3.58
CA LYS A 102 -1.69 11.53 -4.11
C LYS A 102 -2.64 12.45 -3.34
N PHE A 103 -3.86 11.98 -3.04
CA PHE A 103 -4.86 12.82 -2.40
C PHE A 103 -4.81 12.82 -0.88
N HIS A 104 -4.18 11.81 -0.27
CA HIS A 104 -4.05 11.74 1.19
C HIS A 104 -2.66 12.12 1.68
N ASN A 105 -1.75 12.46 0.76
CA ASN A 105 -0.38 12.83 1.10
C ASN A 105 0.35 11.72 1.87
N ASP A 106 0.02 10.47 1.58
CA ASP A 106 0.65 9.30 2.17
C ASP A 106 1.82 8.81 1.31
N VAL A 107 2.67 7.98 1.89
CA VAL A 107 3.82 7.39 1.21
C VAL A 107 3.41 6.07 0.59
N LEU A 108 3.79 5.83 -0.66
CA LEU A 108 3.58 4.55 -1.33
C LEU A 108 4.87 3.74 -1.30
N ALA A 109 4.80 2.50 -0.81
CA ALA A 109 5.89 1.55 -0.89
C ALA A 109 5.70 0.69 -2.14
N SER A 110 6.67 0.72 -3.03
CA SER A 110 6.61 -0.01 -4.29
C SER A 110 7.99 -0.56 -4.66
N SER A 111 8.01 -1.76 -5.22
CA SER A 111 9.22 -2.35 -5.77
C SER A 111 9.46 -1.95 -7.23
N ASN A 112 8.51 -1.27 -7.86
CA ASN A 112 8.55 -0.89 -9.28
C ASN A 112 8.78 0.61 -9.45
N LEU A 113 9.88 1.11 -8.93
CA LEU A 113 10.17 2.55 -8.94
C LEU A 113 10.09 3.16 -10.35
N LYS A 114 10.59 2.47 -11.35
CA LYS A 114 10.60 2.99 -12.73
C LYS A 114 9.22 3.26 -13.28
N ARG A 115 8.19 2.54 -12.83
CA ARG A 115 6.82 2.76 -13.27
C ARG A 115 6.25 4.08 -12.81
N TYR A 116 6.81 4.63 -11.73
CA TYR A 116 6.27 5.80 -11.07
C TYR A 116 7.09 7.06 -11.27
N GLU A 117 8.28 6.94 -11.84
CA GLU A 117 9.20 8.08 -11.98
C GLU A 117 8.62 9.25 -12.75
N SER A 118 7.74 8.98 -13.69
CA SER A 118 7.08 10.01 -14.49
C SER A 118 5.89 10.66 -13.79
N ASN A 119 5.52 10.17 -12.61
CA ASN A 119 4.36 10.67 -11.87
C ASN A 119 4.73 11.77 -10.89
N THR A 120 3.75 12.62 -10.61
CA THR A 120 3.92 13.70 -9.64
C THR A 120 4.10 13.20 -8.22
N VAL A 121 3.75 11.93 -7.95
CA VAL A 121 3.86 11.32 -6.63
C VAL A 121 5.18 10.61 -6.38
N LYS A 122 6.12 10.64 -7.32
CA LYS A 122 7.36 9.85 -7.20
C LYS A 122 8.15 10.13 -5.92
N ARG A 123 8.15 11.37 -5.43
CA ARG A 123 8.86 11.72 -4.19
C ARG A 123 8.23 11.11 -2.94
N LYS A 124 7.03 10.56 -3.07
CA LYS A 124 6.31 9.89 -1.99
C LYS A 124 6.39 8.37 -2.09
N ILE A 125 7.23 7.88 -2.97
CA ILE A 125 7.40 6.45 -3.23
C ILE A 125 8.68 5.98 -2.57
N LEU A 126 8.56 4.95 -1.73
CA LEU A 126 9.72 4.29 -1.13
C LEU A 126 10.15 3.13 -2.03
N PRO A 127 11.38 3.13 -2.54
CA PRO A 127 11.91 1.97 -3.25
C PRO A 127 12.25 0.87 -2.25
N ILE A 128 11.71 -0.29 -2.50
CA ILE A 128 11.96 -1.45 -1.63
C ILE A 128 12.45 -2.62 -2.46
#